data_80c4902051712845cdebac0d7e53fd5a
#
_entry.id   80c4902051712845cdebac0d7e53fd5a
#
_cell.length_a   1.000
_cell.length_b   1.000
_cell.length_c   1.000
_cell.angle_alpha   90.00
_cell.angle_beta   90.00
_cell.angle_gamma   90.00
#
_symmetry.space_group_name_H-M   'P 1'
#
loop_
_entity.id
_entity.type
_entity.pdbx_description
1 polymer ?
#
loop_
_entity_poly.entity_id
_entity_poly.type
_entity_poly.pdbx_seq_one_letter_code
_entity_poly.pdbx_strand_id
1 'polypeptide(L)' 'MPESLTVLGIESSCDETAVAILRSAGEEKAPEILSSVIYSQIAIHRQHGGVVPELASRNHSADLPGIIRTACREAG' A
#
# COMPACT_ATOMS: atom_id res chain seq x y z
N MET A 1 -5.05 -1.09 -26.82
CA MET A 1 -4.45 -0.90 -25.49
C MET A 1 -3.83 0.46 -25.38
N PRO A 2 -4.05 1.17 -24.28
CA PRO A 2 -3.36 2.45 -24.09
C PRO A 2 -1.86 2.24 -24.02
N GLU A 3 -1.08 3.21 -24.48
CA GLU A 3 0.36 3.16 -24.42
C GLU A 3 0.88 3.22 -22.98
N SER A 4 0.10 3.79 -22.07
CA SER A 4 0.43 3.81 -20.65
C SER A 4 -0.77 3.46 -19.81
N LEU A 5 -0.53 2.79 -18.72
CA LEU A 5 -1.57 2.40 -17.77
C LEU A 5 -1.05 2.72 -16.37
N THR A 6 -1.85 3.45 -15.61
CA THR A 6 -1.53 3.73 -14.21
C THR A 6 -2.36 2.82 -13.34
N VAL A 7 -1.71 2.09 -12.45
CA VAL A 7 -2.34 1.09 -11.60
C VAL A 7 -2.03 1.43 -10.13
N LEU A 8 -3.07 1.38 -9.30
CA LEU A 8 -2.93 1.48 -7.86
C LEU A 8 -3.11 0.08 -7.28
N GLY A 9 -2.12 -0.41 -6.57
CA GLY A 9 -2.17 -1.70 -5.90
C GLY A 9 -2.24 -1.53 -4.40
N ILE A 10 -3.06 -2.36 -3.76
CA ILE A 10 -3.25 -2.33 -2.31
C ILE A 10 -2.90 -3.69 -1.74
N GLU A 11 -2.11 -3.70 -0.67
CA GLU A 11 -1.81 -4.90 0.08
C GLU A 11 -2.15 -4.63 1.54
N SER A 12 -2.93 -5.51 2.15
CA SER A 12 -3.23 -5.45 3.58
C SER A 12 -3.23 -6.86 4.13
N SER A 13 -2.22 -7.17 4.90
CA SER A 13 -2.08 -8.49 5.50
C SER A 13 -1.35 -8.38 6.82
N CYS A 14 -1.69 -9.27 7.74
CA CYS A 14 -1.03 -9.35 9.04
C CYS A 14 -0.87 -7.98 9.71
N ASP A 15 0.33 -7.45 9.74
CA ASP A 15 0.68 -6.22 10.43
C ASP A 15 1.16 -5.10 9.52
N GLU A 16 0.89 -5.20 8.20
CA GLU A 16 1.29 -4.18 7.25
C GLU A 16 0.17 -3.81 6.29
N THR A 17 0.07 -2.51 5.98
CA THR A 17 -0.82 -1.97 4.94
C THR A 17 0.05 -1.21 3.96
N ALA A 18 -0.07 -1.50 2.67
CA ALA A 18 0.75 -0.88 1.65
C ALA A 18 -0.08 -0.45 0.45
N VAL A 19 0.30 0.67 -0.15
CA VAL A 19 -0.29 1.17 -1.39
C VAL A 19 0.84 1.57 -2.31
N ALA A 20 0.81 1.08 -3.54
CA ALA A 20 1.78 1.46 -4.55
C ALA A 20 1.07 1.91 -5.81
N ILE A 21 1.64 2.90 -6.48
CA ILE A 21 1.13 3.40 -7.76
C ILE A 21 2.23 3.21 -8.79
N LEU A 22 1.90 2.49 -9.86
CA LEU A 22 2.83 2.16 -10.92
C LEU A 22 2.28 2.66 -12.25
N ARG A 23 3.18 3.01 -13.15
CA ARG A 23 2.83 3.36 -14.52
C ARG A 23 3.53 2.40 -15.47
N SER A 24 2.75 1.74 -16.32
CA SER A 24 3.28 0.91 -17.39
C SER A 24 3.36 1.73 -18.68
N ALA A 25 4.51 1.72 -19.32
CA ALA A 25 4.76 2.49 -20.54
C ALA A 25 4.94 1.59 -21.76
N GLY A 26 4.20 0.49 -21.83
CA GLY A 26 4.27 -0.45 -22.92
C GLY A 26 4.74 -1.83 -22.47
N GLU A 27 4.51 -2.83 -23.32
CA GLU A 27 4.74 -4.22 -22.96
C GLU A 27 6.22 -4.58 -22.77
N GLU A 28 7.11 -3.88 -23.43
CA GLU A 28 8.55 -4.20 -23.40
C GLU A 28 9.32 -3.42 -22.35
N LYS A 29 8.65 -2.52 -21.63
CA LYS A 29 9.31 -1.69 -20.63
C LYS A 29 8.88 -2.08 -19.24
N ALA A 30 9.82 -2.11 -18.31
CA ALA A 30 9.50 -2.31 -16.91
C ALA A 30 8.60 -1.18 -16.40
N PRO A 31 7.60 -1.49 -15.57
CA PRO A 31 6.77 -0.43 -15.01
C PRO A 31 7.58 0.48 -14.09
N GLU A 32 7.20 1.76 -14.08
CA GLU A 32 7.80 2.76 -13.21
C GLU A 32 7.01 2.82 -11.90
N ILE A 33 7.70 2.79 -10.79
CA ILE A 33 7.07 2.95 -9.47
C ILE A 33 6.97 4.45 -9.20
N LEU A 34 5.75 4.97 -9.21
CA LEU A 34 5.50 6.40 -8.97
C LEU A 34 5.47 6.71 -7.48
N SER A 35 4.93 5.80 -6.68
CA SER A 35 4.95 5.91 -5.22
C SER A 35 4.80 4.53 -4.59
N SER A 36 5.27 4.41 -3.36
CA SER A 36 5.11 3.20 -2.57
C SER A 36 5.08 3.62 -1.11
N VAL A 37 3.98 3.35 -0.42
CA VAL A 37 3.78 3.74 0.97
C VAL A 37 3.44 2.50 1.78
N ILE A 38 4.17 2.28 2.84
CA ILE A 38 3.98 1.12 3.72
C ILE A 38 3.82 1.60 5.16
N TYR A 39 2.76 1.14 5.81
CA TYR A 39 2.53 1.36 7.23
C TYR A 39 2.60 0.03 7.95
N SER A 40 3.48 -0.07 8.94
CA SER A 40 3.66 -1.27 9.73
C SER A 40 3.00 -1.13 11.09
N GLN A 41 2.35 -2.21 11.53
CA GLN A 41 1.73 -2.30 12.86
C GLN A 41 2.60 -3.12 13.82
N ILE A 42 3.85 -3.40 13.46
CA ILE A 42 4.72 -4.28 14.25
C ILE A 42 4.81 -3.83 15.71
N ALA A 43 5.00 -2.53 15.94
CA ALA A 43 5.13 -1.99 17.30
C ALA A 43 3.85 -2.20 18.13
N ILE A 44 2.68 -2.09 17.49
CA ILE A 44 1.39 -2.28 18.16
C ILE A 44 1.21 -3.74 18.58
N HIS A 45 1.44 -4.65 17.64
CA HIS A 45 1.22 -6.08 17.91
C HIS A 45 2.28 -6.68 18.82
N ARG A 46 3.47 -6.12 18.82
CA ARG A 46 4.56 -6.59 19.70
C ARG A 46 4.16 -6.54 21.17
N GLN A 47 3.38 -5.55 21.57
CA GLN A 47 2.89 -5.42 22.94
C GLN A 47 2.03 -6.61 23.37
N HIS A 48 1.45 -7.31 22.41
CA HIS A 48 0.57 -8.45 22.65
C HIS A 48 1.25 -9.79 22.34
N GLY A 49 2.56 -9.78 22.04
CA GLY A 49 3.33 -10.98 21.77
C GLY A 49 3.20 -11.52 20.36
N GLY A 50 2.51 -10.83 19.46
CA GLY A 50 2.32 -11.23 18.08
C GLY A 50 1.10 -10.59 17.47
N VAL A 51 0.79 -10.93 16.22
CA VAL A 51 -0.33 -10.33 15.50
C VAL A 51 -1.67 -10.67 16.17
N VAL A 52 -2.46 -9.64 16.44
CA VAL A 52 -3.83 -9.76 16.94
C VAL A 52 -4.77 -9.49 15.75
N PRO A 53 -5.41 -10.53 15.18
CA PRO A 53 -6.18 -10.37 13.92
C PRO A 53 -7.25 -9.29 13.95
N GLU A 54 -8.01 -9.18 15.03
CA GLU A 54 -9.05 -8.16 15.14
C GLU A 54 -8.46 -6.75 15.14
N LEU A 55 -7.36 -6.56 15.86
CA LEU A 55 -6.67 -5.28 15.92
C LEU A 55 -6.05 -4.93 14.58
N ALA A 56 -5.46 -5.92 13.90
CA ALA A 56 -4.89 -5.73 12.57
C ALA A 56 -5.96 -5.27 11.60
N SER A 57 -7.12 -5.92 11.60
CA SER A 57 -8.24 -5.56 10.72
C SER A 57 -8.69 -4.12 10.94
N ARG A 58 -8.85 -3.69 12.19
CA ARG A 58 -9.23 -2.31 12.50
C ARG A 58 -8.20 -1.31 12.01
N ASN A 59 -6.92 -1.60 12.20
CA ASN A 59 -5.86 -0.70 11.79
C ASN A 59 -5.74 -0.61 10.27
N HIS A 60 -5.91 -1.71 9.54
CA HIS A 60 -5.95 -1.67 8.08
C HIS A 60 -7.07 -0.74 7.60
N SER A 61 -8.27 -0.88 8.15
CA SER A 61 -9.41 -0.04 7.77
C SER A 61 -9.20 1.42 8.12
N ALA A 62 -8.62 1.70 9.28
CA ALA A 62 -8.38 3.06 9.73
C ALA A 62 -7.27 3.76 8.92
N ASP A 63 -6.22 3.02 8.57
CA ASP A 63 -5.03 3.60 7.94
C ASP A 63 -5.18 3.75 6.42
N LEU A 64 -5.93 2.86 5.78
CA LEU A 64 -5.95 2.76 4.32
C LEU A 64 -6.31 4.06 3.61
N PRO A 65 -7.37 4.82 3.98
CA PRO A 65 -7.68 6.07 3.28
C PRO A 65 -6.54 7.08 3.29
N GLY A 66 -5.85 7.22 4.41
CA GLY A 66 -4.72 8.14 4.55
C GLY A 66 -3.53 7.70 3.72
N ILE A 67 -3.26 6.40 3.68
CA ILE A 67 -2.17 5.83 2.90
C ILE A 67 -2.42 6.03 1.41
N ILE A 68 -3.66 5.81 0.95
CA ILE A 68 -4.04 6.04 -0.44
C ILE A 68 -3.82 7.50 -0.81
N ARG A 69 -4.26 8.44 0.02
CA ARG A 69 -4.06 9.87 -0.25
C ARG A 69 -2.58 10.23 -0.33
N THR A 70 -1.78 9.68 0.57
CA THR A 70 -0.33 9.92 0.57
C THR A 70 0.31 9.37 -0.70
N ALA A 71 -0.05 8.14 -1.10
CA ALA A 71 0.48 7.53 -2.31
C ALA A 71 0.13 8.35 -3.56
N CYS A 72 -1.13 8.81 -3.65
CA CYS A 72 -1.55 9.64 -4.78
C CYS A 72 -0.81 10.98 -4.82
N ARG A 73 -0.59 11.59 -3.66
CA ARG A 73 0.14 12.85 -3.56
C ARG A 73 1.59 12.68 -4.00
N GLU A 74 2.25 11.62 -3.54
CA GLU A 74 3.63 11.35 -3.89
C GLU A 74 3.81 10.94 -5.35
N ALA A 75 2.81 10.33 -5.94
CA ALA A 75 2.85 9.94 -7.35
C ALA A 75 2.66 11.13 -8.30
N GLY A 76 2.01 12.16 -7.84
CA GLY A 76 1.79 13.37 -8.65
C GLY A 76 0.41 13.47 -9.30
#